data_24aa0d29e3052bde79e669c65953f86f
#
_entry.id   24aa0d29e3052bde79e669c65953f86f
#
_cell.length_a   1.000
_cell.length_b   1.000
_cell.length_c   1.000
_cell.angle_alpha   90.00
_cell.angle_beta   90.00
_cell.angle_gamma   90.00
#
_symmetry.space_group_name_H-M   'P 1'
#
loop_
_entity.id
_entity.type
_entity.pdbx_description
1 polymer ?
#
loop_
_entity_poly.entity_id
_entity_poly.type
_entity_poly.pdbx_seq_one_letter_code
_entity_poly.pdbx_strand_id
1 'polypeptide(L)'
;MKTDSKRMNQREIAQAVGVSQVAVSLVLRSPQTTRVSAEKKARIIAALRENGFLNSAGTKRLWTAGFITDTLQSRNDPFIHEAVCGAEEELDKSYYNVIFEVFRGRELNIFKNRQVDGVIVRSGKALEYLLNADFQLPLVLLNCAFPGVNADTVMPDNRGGILKMCAALCESKCKRIAFLGADPAYSPYSCNYSERLSAYLEFCVRSGSAPLWENIHLPVANAPANTAALAEVISRWQKLPSPPDGVITVNGLYGALLSGLCPKLTVGAGDNKLSPGLKGQPRFMLVQDSRAMGGFAAELLMRRIDDPKRKHVRLDCEVVLQNF
;
A
#
# COMPACT_ATOMS: atom_id res chain seq x y z
N MET A 1 11.69 -27.08 2.67
CA MET A 1 11.96 -27.60 1.32
C MET A 1 10.63 -28.14 0.78
N LYS A 2 9.89 -27.36 -0.02
CA LYS A 2 8.78 -27.91 -0.83
C LYS A 2 9.42 -28.49 -2.08
N THR A 3 9.27 -29.79 -2.27
CA THR A 3 9.65 -30.51 -3.48
C THR A 3 8.98 -29.82 -4.68
N ASP A 4 9.77 -29.43 -5.66
CA ASP A 4 9.34 -28.98 -6.99
C ASP A 4 8.53 -30.11 -7.66
N SER A 5 7.27 -30.25 -7.31
CA SER A 5 6.38 -31.15 -8.03
C SER A 5 6.01 -30.44 -9.33
N LYS A 6 6.63 -30.90 -10.42
CA LYS A 6 6.31 -30.48 -11.79
C LYS A 6 4.80 -30.48 -11.99
N ARG A 7 4.21 -29.30 -12.21
CA ARG A 7 2.76 -29.14 -12.44
C ARG A 7 2.35 -29.98 -13.66
N MET A 8 1.34 -30.82 -13.47
CA MET A 8 0.78 -31.61 -14.58
C MET A 8 0.12 -30.69 -15.60
N ASN A 9 0.35 -30.93 -16.88
CA ASN A 9 -0.39 -30.27 -17.95
C ASN A 9 -1.80 -30.89 -18.12
N GLN A 10 -2.67 -30.27 -18.95
CA GLN A 10 -4.05 -30.75 -19.14
C GLN A 10 -4.13 -32.19 -19.65
N ARG A 11 -3.16 -32.66 -20.43
CA ARG A 11 -3.09 -34.04 -20.94
C ARG A 11 -2.74 -35.02 -19.85
N GLU A 12 -1.79 -34.67 -18.99
CA GLU A 12 -1.39 -35.46 -17.82
C GLU A 12 -2.53 -35.52 -16.79
N ILE A 13 -3.25 -34.41 -16.57
CA ILE A 13 -4.47 -34.38 -15.74
C ILE A 13 -5.54 -35.30 -16.32
N ALA A 14 -5.77 -35.26 -17.64
CA ALA A 14 -6.75 -36.10 -18.29
C ALA A 14 -6.44 -37.59 -18.11
N GLN A 15 -5.17 -37.99 -18.22
CA GLN A 15 -4.69 -39.34 -17.94
C GLN A 15 -4.87 -39.74 -16.51
N ALA A 16 -4.46 -38.88 -15.54
CA ALA A 16 -4.57 -39.15 -14.11
C ALA A 16 -6.03 -39.32 -13.64
N VAL A 17 -6.96 -38.55 -14.23
CA VAL A 17 -8.38 -38.60 -13.90
C VAL A 17 -9.16 -39.65 -14.71
N GLY A 18 -8.55 -40.22 -15.79
CA GLY A 18 -9.22 -41.21 -16.63
C GLY A 18 -10.32 -40.62 -17.53
N VAL A 19 -10.07 -39.43 -18.10
CA VAL A 19 -11.00 -38.74 -19.00
C VAL A 19 -10.30 -38.25 -20.26
N SER A 20 -11.06 -37.77 -21.26
CA SER A 20 -10.45 -37.14 -22.43
C SER A 20 -9.91 -35.75 -22.13
N GLN A 21 -8.85 -35.30 -22.81
CA GLN A 21 -8.34 -33.95 -22.72
C GLN A 21 -9.42 -32.89 -23.04
N VAL A 22 -10.34 -33.23 -23.97
CA VAL A 22 -11.48 -32.36 -24.30
C VAL A 22 -12.38 -32.14 -23.11
N ALA A 23 -12.65 -33.18 -22.29
CA ALA A 23 -13.44 -33.05 -21.08
C ALA A 23 -12.77 -32.13 -20.06
N VAL A 24 -11.44 -32.25 -19.86
CA VAL A 24 -10.67 -31.34 -19.00
C VAL A 24 -10.75 -29.90 -19.51
N SER A 25 -10.57 -29.69 -20.82
CA SER A 25 -10.66 -28.35 -21.44
C SER A 25 -12.06 -27.73 -21.32
N LEU A 26 -13.12 -28.53 -21.47
CA LEU A 26 -14.49 -28.06 -21.29
C LEU A 26 -14.76 -27.61 -19.84
N VAL A 27 -14.34 -28.41 -18.87
CA VAL A 27 -14.50 -28.06 -17.45
C VAL A 27 -13.66 -26.84 -17.07
N LEU A 28 -12.44 -26.74 -17.62
CA LEU A 28 -11.57 -25.58 -17.37
C LEU A 28 -12.15 -24.27 -17.94
N ARG A 29 -12.82 -24.32 -19.11
CA ARG A 29 -13.49 -23.15 -19.70
C ARG A 29 -14.79 -22.80 -18.99
N SER A 30 -15.55 -23.81 -18.59
CA SER A 30 -16.85 -23.65 -17.95
C SER A 30 -17.06 -24.73 -16.90
N PRO A 31 -16.70 -24.48 -15.62
CA PRO A 31 -16.88 -25.44 -14.54
C PRO A 31 -18.35 -25.88 -14.34
N GLN A 32 -19.29 -25.08 -14.83
CA GLN A 32 -20.73 -25.38 -14.77
C GLN A 32 -21.24 -26.18 -15.98
N THR A 33 -20.37 -26.57 -16.90
CA THR A 33 -20.78 -27.32 -18.12
C THR A 33 -21.63 -28.56 -17.80
N THR A 34 -22.68 -28.80 -18.56
CA THR A 34 -23.53 -29.99 -18.48
C THR A 34 -23.06 -31.11 -19.42
N ARG A 35 -22.05 -30.85 -20.27
CA ARG A 35 -21.51 -31.82 -21.25
C ARG A 35 -20.60 -32.88 -20.63
N VAL A 36 -20.31 -32.78 -19.34
CA VAL A 36 -19.52 -33.74 -18.56
C VAL A 36 -20.35 -34.16 -17.37
N SER A 37 -20.43 -35.47 -17.09
CA SER A 37 -21.20 -35.97 -15.94
C SER A 37 -20.70 -35.36 -14.63
N ALA A 38 -21.59 -35.21 -13.65
CA ALA A 38 -21.29 -34.57 -12.36
C ALA A 38 -20.08 -35.22 -11.65
N GLU A 39 -20.00 -36.56 -11.67
CA GLU A 39 -18.91 -37.31 -11.05
C GLU A 39 -17.57 -37.02 -11.73
N LYS A 40 -17.51 -37.15 -13.07
CA LYS A 40 -16.27 -36.84 -13.82
C LYS A 40 -15.87 -35.38 -13.67
N LYS A 41 -16.85 -34.47 -13.67
CA LYS A 41 -16.62 -33.05 -13.44
C LYS A 41 -16.00 -32.76 -12.08
N ALA A 42 -16.50 -33.38 -11.00
CA ALA A 42 -15.93 -33.23 -9.66
C ALA A 42 -14.46 -33.69 -9.61
N ARG A 43 -14.14 -34.85 -10.21
CA ARG A 43 -12.76 -35.37 -10.28
C ARG A 43 -11.85 -34.43 -11.09
N ILE A 44 -12.29 -33.93 -12.23
CA ILE A 44 -11.56 -32.97 -13.04
C ILE A 44 -11.31 -31.68 -12.27
N ILE A 45 -12.32 -31.11 -11.59
CA ILE A 45 -12.21 -29.88 -10.81
C ILE A 45 -11.19 -30.06 -9.67
N ALA A 46 -11.22 -31.20 -8.96
CA ALA A 46 -10.25 -31.49 -7.90
C ALA A 46 -8.82 -31.49 -8.46
N ALA A 47 -8.56 -32.26 -9.51
CA ALA A 47 -7.25 -32.34 -10.15
C ALA A 47 -6.78 -30.99 -10.73
N LEU A 48 -7.68 -30.20 -11.31
CA LEU A 48 -7.37 -28.84 -11.81
C LEU A 48 -7.03 -27.87 -10.68
N ARG A 49 -7.67 -27.98 -9.51
CA ARG A 49 -7.33 -27.21 -8.32
C ARG A 49 -5.98 -27.60 -7.76
N GLU A 50 -5.74 -28.89 -7.55
CA GLU A 50 -4.47 -29.43 -7.05
C GLU A 50 -3.28 -29.00 -7.93
N ASN A 51 -3.49 -28.91 -9.24
CA ASN A 51 -2.47 -28.47 -10.19
C ASN A 51 -2.52 -26.96 -10.51
N GLY A 52 -3.33 -26.19 -9.78
CA GLY A 52 -3.36 -24.74 -9.86
C GLY A 52 -4.03 -24.14 -11.10
N PHE A 53 -4.74 -24.93 -11.92
CA PHE A 53 -5.47 -24.42 -13.09
C PHE A 53 -6.77 -23.68 -12.74
N LEU A 54 -7.33 -23.96 -11.59
CA LEU A 54 -8.49 -23.27 -11.04
C LEU A 54 -8.11 -22.58 -9.74
N ASN A 55 -8.66 -21.39 -9.50
CA ASN A 55 -8.60 -20.75 -8.20
C ASN A 55 -9.56 -21.45 -7.22
N SER A 56 -9.55 -21.04 -5.96
CA SER A 56 -10.41 -21.58 -4.91
C SER A 56 -11.92 -21.39 -5.18
N ALA A 57 -12.30 -20.37 -5.95
CA ALA A 57 -13.68 -20.17 -6.42
C ALA A 57 -14.07 -21.12 -7.57
N GLY A 58 -13.12 -21.93 -8.06
CA GLY A 58 -13.33 -22.86 -9.19
C GLY A 58 -13.35 -22.20 -10.56
N THR A 59 -12.85 -20.96 -10.67
CA THR A 59 -12.67 -20.27 -11.95
C THR A 59 -11.27 -20.49 -12.49
N LYS A 60 -11.12 -20.40 -13.82
CA LYS A 60 -9.81 -20.52 -14.47
C LYS A 60 -8.85 -19.46 -13.92
N ARG A 61 -7.67 -19.90 -13.51
CA ARG A 61 -6.59 -19.02 -13.09
C ARG A 61 -5.97 -18.33 -14.31
N LEU A 62 -5.83 -17.02 -14.24
CA LEU A 62 -5.27 -16.19 -15.32
C LEU A 62 -3.76 -16.00 -15.18
N TRP A 63 -3.21 -16.29 -14.00
CA TRP A 63 -1.80 -16.08 -13.66
C TRP A 63 -1.38 -14.63 -13.84
N THR A 64 -2.30 -13.73 -13.50
CA THR A 64 -2.09 -12.29 -13.65
C THR A 64 -2.69 -11.57 -12.44
N ALA A 65 -1.91 -10.69 -11.84
CA ALA A 65 -2.32 -9.78 -10.79
C ALA A 65 -2.38 -8.34 -11.31
N GLY A 66 -3.33 -7.55 -10.82
CA GLY A 66 -3.40 -6.12 -11.10
C GLY A 66 -2.69 -5.31 -10.01
N PHE A 67 -1.96 -4.26 -10.39
CA PHE A 67 -1.48 -3.25 -9.48
C PHE A 67 -2.10 -1.90 -9.85
N ILE A 68 -2.92 -1.32 -8.96
CA ILE A 68 -3.73 -0.14 -9.24
C ILE A 68 -3.29 1.03 -8.37
N THR A 69 -3.07 2.18 -9.00
CA THR A 69 -2.78 3.46 -8.34
C THR A 69 -3.60 4.59 -8.97
N ASP A 70 -3.60 5.80 -8.41
CA ASP A 70 -4.54 6.87 -8.80
C ASP A 70 -3.92 8.07 -9.51
N THR A 71 -2.61 8.12 -9.74
CA THR A 71 -2.01 9.31 -10.35
C THR A 71 -1.01 8.98 -11.45
N LEU A 72 -0.94 9.87 -12.46
CA LEU A 72 0.12 9.83 -13.48
C LEU A 72 1.51 10.11 -12.88
N GLN A 73 1.56 10.91 -11.80
CA GLN A 73 2.76 11.16 -11.02
C GLN A 73 3.28 9.87 -10.34
N SER A 74 2.42 8.85 -10.19
CA SER A 74 2.79 7.54 -9.69
C SER A 74 3.92 6.87 -10.47
N ARG A 75 4.06 7.16 -11.75
CA ARG A 75 5.16 6.61 -12.56
C ARG A 75 6.53 7.14 -12.14
N ASN A 76 6.57 8.33 -11.53
CA ASN A 76 7.79 8.98 -11.05
C ASN A 76 7.86 8.99 -9.51
N ASP A 77 6.91 8.35 -8.83
CA ASP A 77 6.93 8.19 -7.38
C ASP A 77 7.83 6.99 -7.01
N PRO A 78 9.00 7.22 -6.38
CA PRO A 78 9.92 6.13 -6.04
C PRO A 78 9.26 5.04 -5.19
N PHE A 79 8.34 5.40 -4.31
CA PHE A 79 7.59 4.42 -3.51
C PHE A 79 6.81 3.46 -4.41
N ILE A 80 6.09 3.97 -5.39
CA ILE A 80 5.26 3.14 -6.27
C ILE A 80 6.14 2.27 -7.17
N HIS A 81 7.21 2.84 -7.71
CA HIS A 81 8.15 2.10 -8.54
C HIS A 81 8.72 0.89 -7.79
N GLU A 82 9.30 1.12 -6.61
CA GLU A 82 9.88 0.04 -5.80
C GLU A 82 8.82 -0.97 -5.34
N ALA A 83 7.62 -0.51 -4.97
CA ALA A 83 6.54 -1.41 -4.56
C ALA A 83 6.06 -2.30 -5.71
N VAL A 84 5.98 -1.77 -6.94
CA VAL A 84 5.64 -2.58 -8.12
C VAL A 84 6.74 -3.60 -8.40
N CYS A 85 8.03 -3.19 -8.36
CA CYS A 85 9.15 -4.12 -8.53
C CYS A 85 9.14 -5.25 -7.49
N GLY A 86 8.92 -4.90 -6.21
CA GLY A 86 8.83 -5.92 -5.16
C GLY A 86 7.64 -6.87 -5.31
N ALA A 87 6.50 -6.34 -5.76
CA ALA A 87 5.33 -7.16 -6.05
C ALA A 87 5.57 -8.08 -7.25
N GLU A 88 6.20 -7.58 -8.31
CA GLU A 88 6.55 -8.35 -9.50
C GLU A 88 7.52 -9.49 -9.16
N GLU A 89 8.58 -9.21 -8.42
CA GLU A 89 9.56 -10.23 -7.97
C GLU A 89 8.91 -11.35 -7.14
N GLU A 90 7.96 -11.00 -6.27
CA GLU A 90 7.28 -12.02 -5.45
C GLU A 90 6.29 -12.83 -6.28
N LEU A 91 5.53 -12.17 -7.17
CA LEU A 91 4.57 -12.81 -8.05
C LEU A 91 5.24 -13.73 -9.08
N ASP A 92 6.42 -13.34 -9.62
CA ASP A 92 7.19 -14.13 -10.58
C ASP A 92 7.62 -15.50 -10.01
N LYS A 93 7.94 -15.58 -8.72
CA LYS A 93 8.21 -16.87 -8.04
C LYS A 93 7.08 -17.88 -8.17
N SER A 94 5.86 -17.41 -8.42
CA SER A 94 4.66 -18.21 -8.63
C SER A 94 4.13 -18.13 -10.08
N TYR A 95 4.94 -17.64 -11.01
CA TYR A 95 4.62 -17.48 -12.43
C TYR A 95 3.43 -16.56 -12.70
N TYR A 96 3.20 -15.55 -11.86
CA TYR A 96 2.21 -14.50 -12.09
C TYR A 96 2.81 -13.33 -12.86
N ASN A 97 2.06 -12.83 -13.85
CA ASN A 97 2.34 -11.55 -14.49
C ASN A 97 1.69 -10.41 -13.69
N VAL A 98 2.23 -9.19 -13.85
CA VAL A 98 1.66 -7.98 -13.27
C VAL A 98 1.13 -7.07 -14.36
N ILE A 99 -0.12 -6.61 -14.21
CA ILE A 99 -0.68 -5.51 -15.01
C ILE A 99 -0.74 -4.28 -14.13
N PHE A 100 0.02 -3.26 -14.52
CA PHE A 100 -0.03 -1.96 -13.84
C PHE A 100 -1.08 -1.06 -14.51
N GLU A 101 -2.04 -0.56 -13.72
CA GLU A 101 -3.06 0.36 -14.21
C GLU A 101 -3.19 1.60 -13.32
N VAL A 102 -3.29 2.76 -13.96
CA VAL A 102 -3.53 4.04 -13.30
C VAL A 102 -5.02 4.37 -13.37
N PHE A 103 -5.68 4.42 -12.22
CA PHE A 103 -7.08 4.83 -12.11
C PHE A 103 -7.25 6.32 -12.44
N ARG A 104 -8.11 6.62 -13.41
CA ARG A 104 -8.34 7.98 -13.92
C ARG A 104 -9.79 8.45 -13.74
N GLY A 105 -10.50 7.92 -12.75
CA GLY A 105 -11.90 8.23 -12.51
C GLY A 105 -12.88 7.59 -13.49
N ARG A 106 -12.44 6.55 -14.21
CA ARG A 106 -13.27 5.78 -15.15
C ARG A 106 -13.04 4.29 -14.94
N GLU A 107 -13.86 3.47 -15.62
CA GLU A 107 -13.75 2.01 -15.58
C GLU A 107 -12.31 1.54 -15.82
N LEU A 108 -11.86 0.61 -14.98
CA LEU A 108 -10.55 -0.02 -15.08
C LEU A 108 -10.58 -1.11 -16.17
N ASN A 109 -9.61 -1.06 -17.09
CA ASN A 109 -9.54 -1.99 -18.22
C ASN A 109 -9.33 -3.44 -17.76
N ILE A 110 -8.56 -3.64 -16.67
CA ILE A 110 -8.31 -4.97 -16.11
C ILE A 110 -9.60 -5.68 -15.69
N PHE A 111 -10.66 -4.94 -15.31
CA PHE A 111 -11.97 -5.53 -14.94
C PHE A 111 -12.85 -5.74 -16.15
N LYS A 112 -12.91 -4.77 -17.05
CA LYS A 112 -13.68 -4.87 -18.27
C LYS A 112 -13.40 -6.15 -19.04
N ASN A 113 -12.13 -6.56 -19.08
CA ASN A 113 -11.66 -7.72 -19.83
C ASN A 113 -11.43 -8.95 -18.93
N ARG A 114 -11.72 -8.90 -17.64
CA ARG A 114 -11.44 -9.98 -16.68
C ARG A 114 -10.03 -10.53 -16.82
N GLN A 115 -9.03 -9.65 -16.74
CA GLN A 115 -7.65 -9.97 -17.05
C GLN A 115 -6.81 -10.41 -15.84
N VAL A 116 -7.37 -10.35 -14.63
CA VAL A 116 -6.63 -10.60 -13.39
C VAL A 116 -7.35 -11.55 -12.44
N ASP A 117 -6.59 -12.28 -11.63
CA ASP A 117 -7.10 -13.15 -10.57
C ASP A 117 -7.33 -12.38 -9.25
N GLY A 118 -6.72 -11.22 -9.11
CA GLY A 118 -6.84 -10.35 -7.96
C GLY A 118 -6.02 -9.08 -8.12
N VAL A 119 -6.13 -8.15 -7.18
CA VAL A 119 -5.51 -6.84 -7.30
C VAL A 119 -4.84 -6.36 -6.01
N ILE A 120 -3.73 -5.64 -6.19
CA ILE A 120 -3.11 -4.78 -5.17
C ILE A 120 -3.54 -3.35 -5.48
N VAL A 121 -4.14 -2.67 -4.50
CA VAL A 121 -4.64 -1.31 -4.67
C VAL A 121 -3.89 -0.36 -3.74
N ARG A 122 -3.28 0.65 -4.36
CA ARG A 122 -2.63 1.76 -3.67
C ARG A 122 -3.31 3.07 -4.06
N SER A 123 -4.62 3.16 -3.80
CA SER A 123 -5.41 4.34 -4.13
C SER A 123 -6.75 4.32 -3.43
N GLY A 124 -7.03 5.34 -2.62
CA GLY A 124 -8.33 5.51 -2.00
C GLY A 124 -9.45 5.74 -3.00
N LYS A 125 -9.19 6.51 -4.07
CA LYS A 125 -10.18 6.77 -5.13
C LYS A 125 -10.49 5.53 -5.96
N ALA A 126 -9.45 4.73 -6.28
CA ALA A 126 -9.67 3.46 -6.96
C ALA A 126 -10.43 2.47 -6.07
N LEU A 127 -10.11 2.43 -4.78
CA LEU A 127 -10.83 1.59 -3.81
C LEU A 127 -12.32 1.98 -3.73
N GLU A 128 -12.63 3.27 -3.61
CA GLU A 128 -14.00 3.76 -3.61
C GLU A 128 -14.75 3.34 -4.87
N TYR A 129 -14.12 3.48 -6.04
CA TYR A 129 -14.70 2.99 -7.30
C TYR A 129 -14.97 1.48 -7.26
N LEU A 130 -14.02 0.67 -6.76
CA LEU A 130 -14.16 -0.77 -6.69
C LEU A 130 -15.30 -1.22 -5.76
N LEU A 131 -15.43 -0.56 -4.60
CA LEU A 131 -16.49 -0.84 -3.65
C LEU A 131 -17.87 -0.53 -4.23
N ASN A 132 -18.00 0.57 -4.99
CA ASN A 132 -19.24 0.94 -5.65
C ASN A 132 -19.57 0.04 -6.85
N ALA A 133 -18.59 -0.61 -7.46
CA ALA A 133 -18.73 -1.52 -8.60
C ALA A 133 -19.02 -2.98 -8.21
N ASP A 134 -19.33 -3.27 -6.94
CA ASP A 134 -19.54 -4.63 -6.40
C ASP A 134 -18.37 -5.59 -6.76
N PHE A 135 -17.18 -5.14 -6.48
CA PHE A 135 -15.95 -5.86 -6.81
C PHE A 135 -15.79 -7.13 -5.98
N GLN A 136 -15.63 -8.28 -6.66
CA GLN A 136 -15.64 -9.62 -6.03
C GLN A 136 -14.29 -10.35 -6.09
N LEU A 137 -13.25 -9.75 -6.69
CA LEU A 137 -11.94 -10.41 -6.78
C LEU A 137 -11.12 -10.23 -5.48
N PRO A 138 -10.15 -11.13 -5.22
CA PRO A 138 -9.17 -10.94 -4.18
C PRO A 138 -8.51 -9.55 -4.22
N LEU A 139 -8.47 -8.89 -3.06
CA LEU A 139 -8.02 -7.51 -2.92
C LEU A 139 -7.02 -7.40 -1.76
N VAL A 140 -5.91 -6.72 -2.00
CA VAL A 140 -4.95 -6.28 -0.97
C VAL A 140 -4.76 -4.78 -1.08
N LEU A 141 -4.82 -4.09 0.05
CA LEU A 141 -4.54 -2.66 0.15
C LEU A 141 -3.07 -2.44 0.48
N LEU A 142 -2.41 -1.58 -0.27
CA LEU A 142 -1.00 -1.23 -0.05
C LEU A 142 -0.85 0.24 0.31
N ASN A 143 -0.27 0.52 1.47
CA ASN A 143 -0.05 1.87 1.99
C ASN A 143 -1.32 2.76 1.99
N CYS A 144 -2.46 2.12 2.10
CA CYS A 144 -3.76 2.75 2.30
C CYS A 144 -4.65 1.80 3.10
N ALA A 145 -5.51 2.34 3.94
CA ALA A 145 -6.56 1.60 4.63
C ALA A 145 -7.81 2.46 4.67
N PHE A 146 -8.95 1.81 4.75
CA PHE A 146 -10.24 2.50 4.72
C PHE A 146 -11.08 2.01 5.89
N PRO A 147 -11.62 2.89 6.73
CA PRO A 147 -12.53 2.51 7.80
C PRO A 147 -13.72 1.72 7.23
N GLY A 148 -14.00 0.56 7.81
CA GLY A 148 -15.11 -0.30 7.39
C GLY A 148 -14.82 -1.21 6.17
N VAL A 149 -13.66 -1.09 5.53
CA VAL A 149 -13.25 -2.03 4.48
C VAL A 149 -12.48 -3.19 5.09
N ASN A 150 -13.03 -4.39 4.93
CA ASN A 150 -12.41 -5.62 5.39
C ASN A 150 -11.58 -6.23 4.26
N ALA A 151 -10.30 -5.89 4.19
CA ALA A 151 -9.34 -6.38 3.20
C ALA A 151 -7.98 -6.64 3.83
N ASP A 152 -7.18 -7.52 3.22
CA ASP A 152 -5.77 -7.64 3.58
C ASP A 152 -5.06 -6.31 3.29
N THR A 153 -4.21 -5.88 4.22
CA THR A 153 -3.61 -4.55 4.15
C THR A 153 -2.14 -4.60 4.55
N VAL A 154 -1.29 -3.96 3.76
CA VAL A 154 0.13 -3.74 4.06
C VAL A 154 0.37 -2.25 4.28
N MET A 155 0.83 -1.89 5.47
CA MET A 155 1.05 -0.52 5.92
C MET A 155 2.48 -0.35 6.45
N PRO A 156 3.04 0.88 6.43
CA PRO A 156 4.22 1.16 7.27
C PRO A 156 3.80 1.19 8.75
N ASP A 157 4.69 0.82 9.66
CA ASP A 157 4.49 1.04 11.10
C ASP A 157 4.55 2.54 11.42
N ASN A 158 3.46 3.24 11.12
CA ASN A 158 3.34 4.68 11.36
C ASN A 158 3.49 5.01 12.84
N ARG A 159 2.89 4.19 13.72
CA ARG A 159 2.90 4.45 15.16
C ARG A 159 4.31 4.29 15.74
N GLY A 160 4.94 3.13 15.52
CA GLY A 160 6.30 2.88 16.03
C GLY A 160 7.31 3.86 15.44
N GLY A 161 7.19 4.18 14.16
CA GLY A 161 8.05 5.16 13.48
C GLY A 161 7.97 6.55 14.11
N ILE A 162 6.77 7.09 14.34
CA ILE A 162 6.61 8.41 14.96
C ILE A 162 7.08 8.42 16.41
N LEU A 163 6.85 7.35 17.19
CA LEU A 163 7.37 7.26 18.54
C LEU A 163 8.92 7.23 18.58
N LYS A 164 9.56 6.50 17.65
CA LYS A 164 11.02 6.53 17.44
C LYS A 164 11.50 7.96 17.09
N MET A 165 10.76 8.67 16.23
CA MET A 165 11.05 10.06 15.85
C MET A 165 10.96 11.02 17.04
N CYS A 166 9.92 10.91 17.86
CA CYS A 166 9.78 11.71 19.06
C CYS A 166 10.96 11.51 20.03
N ALA A 167 11.37 10.26 20.25
CA ALA A 167 12.52 9.93 21.10
C ALA A 167 13.81 10.57 20.54
N ALA A 168 14.09 10.46 19.25
CA ALA A 168 15.28 11.05 18.62
C ALA A 168 15.32 12.58 18.73
N LEU A 169 14.16 13.25 18.60
CA LEU A 169 14.06 14.70 18.82
C LEU A 169 14.35 15.06 20.28
N CYS A 170 13.84 14.31 21.26
CA CYS A 170 14.15 14.51 22.68
C CYS A 170 15.66 14.28 22.96
N GLU A 171 16.27 13.25 22.41
CA GLU A 171 17.70 12.99 22.51
C GLU A 171 18.53 14.13 21.90
N SER A 172 18.03 14.76 20.85
CA SER A 172 18.59 15.97 20.24
C SER A 172 18.36 17.25 21.04
N LYS A 173 17.84 17.12 22.29
CA LYS A 173 17.58 18.22 23.23
C LYS A 173 16.43 19.15 22.82
N CYS A 174 15.56 18.73 21.90
CA CYS A 174 14.33 19.46 21.63
C CYS A 174 13.44 19.45 22.88
N LYS A 175 13.04 20.66 23.32
CA LYS A 175 12.22 20.86 24.54
C LYS A 175 10.73 20.90 24.22
N ARG A 176 10.39 21.38 23.03
CA ARG A 176 9.03 21.49 22.57
C ARG A 176 8.93 21.00 21.14
N ILE A 177 8.27 19.86 20.97
CA ILE A 177 8.06 19.23 19.68
C ILE A 177 6.66 19.60 19.18
N ALA A 178 6.57 20.04 17.91
CA ALA A 178 5.31 20.25 17.20
C ALA A 178 5.10 19.19 16.13
N PHE A 179 3.87 19.02 15.68
CA PHE A 179 3.52 18.18 14.56
C PHE A 179 2.88 19.02 13.42
N LEU A 180 3.43 18.88 12.20
CA LEU A 180 2.88 19.50 11.01
C LEU A 180 2.26 18.45 10.12
N GLY A 181 0.94 18.39 10.12
CA GLY A 181 0.13 17.45 9.38
C GLY A 181 -0.36 17.97 8.04
N ALA A 182 -0.94 17.06 7.25
CA ALA A 182 -1.69 17.41 6.04
C ALA A 182 -3.17 17.57 6.36
N ASP A 183 -3.81 18.52 5.66
CA ASP A 183 -5.24 18.75 5.80
C ASP A 183 -6.03 17.52 5.30
N PRO A 184 -6.86 16.89 6.14
CA PRO A 184 -7.65 15.72 5.77
C PRO A 184 -8.60 15.95 4.59
N ALA A 185 -9.04 17.18 4.37
CA ALA A 185 -9.90 17.54 3.24
C ALA A 185 -9.24 17.25 1.88
N TYR A 186 -7.90 17.32 1.82
CA TYR A 186 -7.13 17.07 0.60
C TYR A 186 -6.50 15.67 0.53
N SER A 187 -6.57 14.93 1.61
CA SER A 187 -6.06 13.55 1.67
C SER A 187 -7.00 12.65 2.50
N PRO A 188 -8.29 12.58 2.16
CA PRO A 188 -9.30 11.90 2.96
C PRO A 188 -9.06 10.38 3.07
N TYR A 189 -8.29 9.83 2.14
CA TYR A 189 -7.99 8.40 2.08
C TYR A 189 -6.64 8.02 2.68
N SER A 190 -5.91 8.97 3.25
CA SER A 190 -4.59 8.71 3.84
C SER A 190 -4.69 8.45 5.34
N CYS A 191 -4.99 7.21 5.71
CA CYS A 191 -4.92 6.78 7.12
C CYS A 191 -3.51 6.95 7.72
N ASN A 192 -2.45 6.93 6.91
CA ASN A 192 -1.08 7.19 7.37
C ASN A 192 -0.97 8.52 8.12
N TYR A 193 -1.62 9.57 7.64
CA TYR A 193 -1.51 10.90 8.25
C TYR A 193 -2.20 10.96 9.60
N SER A 194 -3.38 10.36 9.73
CA SER A 194 -4.10 10.30 11.00
C SER A 194 -3.39 9.39 12.01
N GLU A 195 -2.82 8.27 11.57
CA GLU A 195 -2.04 7.37 12.44
C GLU A 195 -0.77 8.06 12.97
N ARG A 196 -0.07 8.82 12.13
CA ARG A 196 1.12 9.58 12.52
C ARG A 196 0.78 10.67 13.52
N LEU A 197 -0.29 11.43 13.28
CA LEU A 197 -0.77 12.43 14.24
C LEU A 197 -1.18 11.77 15.57
N SER A 198 -1.92 10.66 15.51
CA SER A 198 -2.34 9.92 16.70
C SER A 198 -1.16 9.44 17.53
N ALA A 199 -0.10 8.95 16.89
CA ALA A 199 1.12 8.53 17.58
C ALA A 199 1.86 9.71 18.24
N TYR A 200 1.90 10.87 17.60
CA TYR A 200 2.43 12.10 18.21
C TYR A 200 1.60 12.52 19.42
N LEU A 201 0.27 12.50 19.34
CA LEU A 201 -0.61 12.83 20.48
C LEU A 201 -0.43 11.83 21.62
N GLU A 202 -0.26 10.54 21.32
CA GLU A 202 0.08 9.51 22.31
C GLU A 202 1.40 9.84 23.03
N PHE A 203 2.44 10.25 22.29
CA PHE A 203 3.70 10.69 22.87
C PHE A 203 3.49 11.89 23.81
N CYS A 204 2.71 12.90 23.40
CA CYS A 204 2.42 14.06 24.22
C CYS A 204 1.74 13.68 25.56
N VAL A 205 0.74 12.78 25.49
CA VAL A 205 0.06 12.29 26.71
C VAL A 205 1.05 11.58 27.64
N ARG A 206 1.90 10.70 27.11
CA ARG A 206 2.86 9.91 27.89
C ARG A 206 3.96 10.78 28.52
N SER A 207 4.39 11.83 27.82
CA SER A 207 5.42 12.76 28.29
C SER A 207 4.90 13.90 29.16
N GLY A 208 3.57 14.04 29.30
CA GLY A 208 2.94 15.20 29.97
C GLY A 208 3.10 16.52 29.21
N SER A 209 3.45 16.46 27.92
CA SER A 209 3.66 17.64 27.08
C SER A 209 2.34 18.12 26.48
N ALA A 210 2.13 19.45 26.45
CA ALA A 210 0.99 20.01 25.73
C ALA A 210 1.15 19.83 24.22
N PRO A 211 0.21 19.20 23.51
CA PRO A 211 0.32 18.99 22.09
C PRO A 211 0.26 20.31 21.31
N LEU A 212 1.12 20.43 20.29
CA LEU A 212 1.12 21.54 19.36
C LEU A 212 1.12 20.97 17.93
N TRP A 213 0.03 21.12 17.23
CA TRP A 213 -0.08 20.60 15.87
C TRP A 213 -0.93 21.49 14.97
N GLU A 214 -0.63 21.48 13.70
CA GLU A 214 -1.43 22.11 12.64
C GLU A 214 -1.49 21.22 11.43
N ASN A 215 -2.62 21.21 10.73
CA ASN A 215 -2.77 20.58 9.42
C ASN A 215 -2.87 21.66 8.36
N ILE A 216 -2.08 21.50 7.30
CA ILE A 216 -2.08 22.43 6.17
C ILE A 216 -2.16 21.69 4.85
N HIS A 217 -2.64 22.37 3.82
CA HIS A 217 -2.60 21.86 2.47
C HIS A 217 -1.39 22.43 1.74
N LEU A 218 -0.52 21.54 1.22
CA LEU A 218 0.58 21.92 0.34
C LEU A 218 0.35 21.27 -1.04
N PRO A 219 -0.21 22.00 -2.01
CA PRO A 219 -0.37 21.49 -3.36
C PRO A 219 1.00 21.24 -4.00
N VAL A 220 1.28 20.00 -4.37
CA VAL A 220 2.60 19.56 -4.89
C VAL A 220 3.08 20.38 -6.11
N ALA A 221 2.17 20.96 -6.86
CA ALA A 221 2.47 21.71 -8.09
C ALA A 221 2.81 23.19 -7.88
N ASN A 222 2.70 23.74 -6.67
CA ASN A 222 2.85 25.17 -6.44
C ASN A 222 3.82 25.49 -5.29
N ALA A 223 5.12 25.45 -5.58
CA ALA A 223 6.18 25.72 -4.61
C ALA A 223 6.09 27.10 -3.92
N PRO A 224 5.77 28.24 -4.61
CA PRO A 224 5.59 29.53 -3.95
C PRO A 224 4.44 29.53 -2.92
N ALA A 225 3.28 28.94 -3.25
CA ALA A 225 2.15 28.87 -2.33
C ALA A 225 2.47 27.97 -1.13
N ASN A 226 3.20 26.88 -1.35
CA ASN A 226 3.66 25.99 -0.27
C ASN A 226 4.58 26.74 0.70
N THR A 227 5.51 27.54 0.19
CA THR A 227 6.43 28.34 0.99
C THR A 227 5.67 29.38 1.83
N ALA A 228 4.68 30.07 1.26
CA ALA A 228 3.85 31.03 1.97
C ALA A 228 3.05 30.38 3.10
N ALA A 229 2.37 29.27 2.83
CA ALA A 229 1.59 28.55 3.85
C ALA A 229 2.45 28.07 5.02
N LEU A 230 3.65 27.55 4.74
CA LEU A 230 4.61 27.18 5.79
C LEU A 230 5.13 28.38 6.57
N ALA A 231 5.43 29.50 5.91
CA ALA A 231 5.89 30.71 6.56
C ALA A 231 4.85 31.28 7.54
N GLU A 232 3.56 31.19 7.19
CA GLU A 232 2.47 31.55 8.08
C GLU A 232 2.41 30.69 9.35
N VAL A 233 2.53 29.36 9.21
CA VAL A 233 2.58 28.45 10.36
C VAL A 233 3.76 28.80 11.25
N ILE A 234 4.95 28.94 10.68
CA ILE A 234 6.16 29.31 11.40
C ILE A 234 5.98 30.63 12.15
N SER A 235 5.41 31.65 11.49
CA SER A 235 5.14 32.95 12.11
C SER A 235 4.19 32.84 13.30
N ARG A 236 3.14 32.00 13.23
CA ARG A 236 2.25 31.74 14.36
C ARG A 236 2.98 31.07 15.50
N TRP A 237 3.76 30.03 15.22
CA TRP A 237 4.51 29.30 16.25
C TRP A 237 5.57 30.14 16.94
N GLN A 238 6.26 31.03 16.21
CA GLN A 238 7.28 31.94 16.77
C GLN A 238 6.70 32.96 17.75
N LYS A 239 5.40 33.26 17.66
CA LYS A 239 4.70 34.18 18.57
C LYS A 239 4.25 33.52 19.88
N LEU A 240 4.38 32.20 20.00
CA LEU A 240 4.02 31.47 21.21
C LEU A 240 5.00 31.80 22.34
N PRO A 241 4.54 31.78 23.60
CA PRO A 241 5.40 32.00 24.79
C PRO A 241 6.59 30.99 24.83
N SER A 242 6.42 29.82 24.25
CA SER A 242 7.45 28.81 24.09
C SER A 242 7.33 28.25 22.67
N PRO A 243 8.07 28.77 21.69
CA PRO A 243 8.08 28.26 20.34
C PRO A 243 8.62 26.83 20.25
N PRO A 244 8.20 26.02 19.29
CA PRO A 244 8.77 24.70 19.09
C PRO A 244 10.22 24.81 18.58
N ASP A 245 11.09 23.92 19.05
CA ASP A 245 12.47 23.74 18.60
C ASP A 245 12.68 22.43 17.83
N GLY A 246 11.71 21.50 17.95
CA GLY A 246 11.58 20.30 17.16
C GLY A 246 10.26 20.24 16.40
N VAL A 247 10.24 19.74 15.18
CA VAL A 247 9.02 19.57 14.40
C VAL A 247 9.02 18.21 13.68
N ILE A 248 7.95 17.46 13.88
CA ILE A 248 7.66 16.27 13.08
C ILE A 248 6.72 16.68 11.95
N THR A 249 7.10 16.40 10.72
CA THR A 249 6.24 16.61 9.55
C THR A 249 5.62 15.30 9.09
N VAL A 250 4.40 15.38 8.58
CA VAL A 250 3.63 14.21 8.16
C VAL A 250 4.32 13.39 7.06
N ASN A 251 5.15 14.03 6.22
CA ASN A 251 5.88 13.38 5.13
C ASN A 251 7.19 14.10 4.80
N GLY A 252 7.98 13.49 3.91
CA GLY A 252 9.27 14.01 3.47
C GLY A 252 9.19 15.35 2.73
N LEU A 253 8.14 15.57 1.94
CA LEU A 253 7.93 16.84 1.24
C LEU A 253 7.83 18.01 2.22
N TYR A 254 6.97 17.88 3.23
CA TYR A 254 6.80 18.93 4.25
C TYR A 254 8.09 19.12 5.04
N GLY A 255 8.77 18.03 5.37
CA GLY A 255 10.05 18.06 6.07
C GLY A 255 11.13 18.82 5.31
N ALA A 256 11.31 18.53 4.05
CA ALA A 256 12.31 19.19 3.21
C ALA A 256 12.01 20.69 3.03
N LEU A 257 10.76 21.05 2.77
CA LEU A 257 10.35 22.47 2.64
C LEU A 257 10.59 23.23 3.95
N LEU A 258 10.18 22.65 5.09
CA LEU A 258 10.34 23.26 6.40
C LEU A 258 11.82 23.42 6.79
N SER A 259 12.65 22.41 6.54
CA SER A 259 14.09 22.48 6.81
C SER A 259 14.80 23.54 5.98
N GLY A 260 14.37 23.72 4.73
CA GLY A 260 14.89 24.80 3.87
C GLY A 260 14.52 26.20 4.34
N LEU A 261 13.30 26.38 4.89
CA LEU A 261 12.81 27.66 5.40
C LEU A 261 13.33 28.01 6.78
N CYS A 262 13.53 27.02 7.65
CA CYS A 262 13.89 27.20 9.04
C CYS A 262 15.05 26.28 9.47
N PRO A 263 16.31 26.60 9.07
CA PRO A 263 17.46 25.77 9.41
C PRO A 263 17.73 25.61 10.92
N LYS A 264 17.13 26.45 11.74
CA LYS A 264 17.27 26.37 13.22
C LYS A 264 16.35 25.33 13.86
N LEU A 265 15.31 24.88 13.17
CA LEU A 265 14.43 23.84 13.66
C LEU A 265 15.03 22.47 13.44
N THR A 266 14.94 21.60 14.44
CA THR A 266 15.24 20.18 14.24
C THR A 266 14.02 19.51 13.63
N VAL A 267 14.10 19.12 12.35
CA VAL A 267 12.98 18.58 11.59
C VAL A 267 13.11 17.06 11.42
N GLY A 268 12.03 16.36 11.76
CA GLY A 268 11.83 14.95 11.46
C GLY A 268 10.72 14.77 10.41
N ALA A 269 10.96 13.94 9.40
CA ALA A 269 9.99 13.66 8.34
C ALA A 269 9.36 12.27 8.51
N GLY A 270 8.03 12.21 8.44
CA GLY A 270 7.24 10.99 8.64
C GLY A 270 7.34 9.94 7.52
N ASP A 271 7.99 10.25 6.42
CA ASP A 271 8.39 9.28 5.39
C ASP A 271 9.54 9.83 4.54
N ASN A 272 10.07 8.98 3.66
CA ASN A 272 11.20 9.29 2.77
C ASN A 272 10.77 9.83 1.39
N LYS A 273 9.53 10.30 1.25
CA LYS A 273 9.05 10.87 -0.01
C LYS A 273 9.60 12.28 -0.20
N LEU A 274 10.70 12.37 -0.92
CA LEU A 274 11.31 13.64 -1.34
C LEU A 274 10.97 13.93 -2.79
N SER A 275 10.65 15.19 -3.08
CA SER A 275 10.52 15.67 -4.46
C SER A 275 11.87 16.13 -4.98
N PRO A 276 12.24 15.80 -6.24
CA PRO A 276 13.47 16.30 -6.85
C PRO A 276 13.54 17.84 -6.80
N GLY A 277 14.73 18.39 -6.52
CA GLY A 277 14.98 19.84 -6.50
C GLY A 277 14.67 20.56 -5.19
N LEU A 278 14.21 19.88 -4.14
CA LEU A 278 14.10 20.48 -2.81
C LEU A 278 15.49 20.63 -2.17
N LYS A 279 15.76 21.83 -1.61
CA LYS A 279 17.07 22.17 -1.03
C LYS A 279 17.20 21.83 0.46
N GLY A 280 16.07 21.70 1.16
CA GLY A 280 16.08 21.39 2.58
C GLY A 280 16.17 19.90 2.83
N GLN A 281 16.93 19.51 3.86
CA GLN A 281 17.02 18.12 4.30
C GLN A 281 16.59 18.02 5.76
N PRO A 282 15.56 17.22 6.09
CA PRO A 282 15.20 16.93 7.46
C PRO A 282 16.37 16.23 8.16
N ARG A 283 16.58 16.53 9.45
CA ARG A 283 17.62 15.86 10.24
C ARG A 283 17.29 14.38 10.45
N PHE A 284 16.04 14.06 10.60
CA PHE A 284 15.56 12.69 10.77
C PHE A 284 14.51 12.37 9.71
N MET A 285 14.51 11.13 9.24
CA MET A 285 13.55 10.67 8.25
C MET A 285 13.15 9.22 8.53
N LEU A 286 11.86 8.92 8.46
CA LEU A 286 11.37 7.54 8.48
C LEU A 286 11.46 6.96 7.08
N VAL A 287 12.29 5.95 6.91
CA VAL A 287 12.48 5.25 5.64
C VAL A 287 11.59 4.02 5.60
N GLN A 288 10.74 3.94 4.58
CA GLN A 288 9.87 2.82 4.29
C GLN A 288 10.53 1.94 3.24
N ASP A 289 10.60 0.64 3.49
CA ASP A 289 11.01 -0.34 2.48
C ASP A 289 9.83 -0.65 1.56
N SER A 290 9.64 0.20 0.56
CA SER A 290 8.54 0.10 -0.41
C SER A 290 8.59 -1.20 -1.20
N ARG A 291 9.81 -1.69 -1.50
CA ARG A 291 10.01 -2.94 -2.24
C ARG A 291 9.55 -4.14 -1.42
N ALA A 292 9.96 -4.23 -0.16
CA ALA A 292 9.48 -5.27 0.74
C ALA A 292 7.97 -5.19 0.94
N MET A 293 7.41 -3.98 1.10
CA MET A 293 5.95 -3.79 1.22
C MET A 293 5.19 -4.28 -0.02
N GLY A 294 5.73 -4.04 -1.22
CA GLY A 294 5.17 -4.58 -2.47
C GLY A 294 5.18 -6.11 -2.50
N GLY A 295 6.29 -6.72 -2.11
CA GLY A 295 6.43 -8.17 -1.99
C GLY A 295 5.43 -8.79 -1.00
N PHE A 296 5.28 -8.19 0.19
CA PHE A 296 4.28 -8.63 1.17
C PHE A 296 2.84 -8.51 0.67
N ALA A 297 2.54 -7.44 -0.08
CA ALA A 297 1.22 -7.29 -0.69
C ALA A 297 0.94 -8.38 -1.73
N ALA A 298 1.92 -8.75 -2.53
CA ALA A 298 1.84 -9.84 -3.49
C ALA A 298 1.66 -11.20 -2.79
N GLU A 299 2.43 -11.47 -1.74
CA GLU A 299 2.29 -12.70 -0.94
C GLU A 299 0.88 -12.82 -0.33
N LEU A 300 0.36 -11.74 0.27
CA LEU A 300 -0.99 -11.70 0.81
C LEU A 300 -2.04 -11.91 -0.28
N LEU A 301 -1.84 -11.31 -1.46
CA LEU A 301 -2.74 -11.49 -2.60
C LEU A 301 -2.78 -12.94 -3.07
N MET A 302 -1.64 -13.58 -3.24
CA MET A 302 -1.58 -14.99 -3.63
C MET A 302 -2.29 -15.89 -2.60
N ARG A 303 -2.05 -15.66 -1.31
CA ARG A 303 -2.74 -16.37 -0.23
C ARG A 303 -4.25 -16.15 -0.28
N ARG A 304 -4.71 -14.94 -0.63
CA ARG A 304 -6.13 -14.60 -0.78
C ARG A 304 -6.75 -15.25 -2.01
N ILE A 305 -6.02 -15.34 -3.12
CA ILE A 305 -6.44 -16.05 -4.33
C ILE A 305 -6.60 -17.55 -4.04
N ASP A 306 -5.69 -18.13 -3.25
CA ASP A 306 -5.73 -19.54 -2.89
C ASP A 306 -6.80 -19.88 -1.84
N ASP A 307 -7.04 -18.99 -0.88
CA ASP A 307 -8.07 -19.12 0.15
C ASP A 307 -8.83 -17.80 0.37
N PRO A 308 -9.93 -17.56 -0.38
CA PRO A 308 -10.75 -16.35 -0.24
C PRO A 308 -11.44 -16.21 1.11
N LYS A 309 -11.59 -17.30 1.87
CA LYS A 309 -12.30 -17.32 3.16
C LYS A 309 -11.37 -17.06 4.35
N ARG A 310 -10.06 -17.01 4.16
CA ARG A 310 -9.12 -16.71 5.24
C ARG A 310 -9.45 -15.37 5.92
N LYS A 311 -9.13 -15.23 7.19
CA LYS A 311 -9.25 -13.96 7.90
C LYS A 311 -8.36 -12.91 7.23
N HIS A 312 -8.86 -11.68 7.17
CA HIS A 312 -8.06 -10.54 6.70
C HIS A 312 -6.95 -10.22 7.70
N VAL A 313 -5.83 -9.76 7.17
CA VAL A 313 -4.63 -9.45 7.94
C VAL A 313 -4.21 -8.03 7.63
N ARG A 314 -3.86 -7.26 8.66
CA ARG A 314 -3.08 -6.05 8.52
C ARG A 314 -1.63 -6.38 8.88
N LEU A 315 -0.72 -6.10 7.97
CA LEU A 315 0.73 -6.21 8.15
C LEU A 315 1.31 -4.80 8.26
N ASP A 316 1.83 -4.45 9.43
CA ASP A 316 2.56 -3.22 9.65
C ASP A 316 4.06 -3.48 9.45
N CYS A 317 4.63 -2.89 8.39
CA CYS A 317 6.03 -3.06 8.01
C CYS A 317 6.91 -2.12 8.82
N GLU A 318 8.02 -2.63 9.33
CA GLU A 318 8.97 -1.82 10.07
C GLU A 318 9.47 -0.64 9.22
N VAL A 319 9.64 0.52 9.87
CA VAL A 319 10.28 1.70 9.30
C VAL A 319 11.59 1.99 10.02
N VAL A 320 12.59 2.40 9.25
CA VAL A 320 13.92 2.73 9.77
C VAL A 320 14.03 4.22 9.96
N LEU A 321 14.46 4.66 11.13
CA LEU A 321 14.79 6.06 11.39
C LEU A 321 16.21 6.33 10.92
N GLN A 322 16.35 7.19 9.92
CA GLN A 322 17.66 7.69 9.46
C GLN A 322 17.93 9.08 10.02
N ASN A 323 19.21 9.33 10.36
CA ASN A 323 19.75 10.62 10.81
C ASN A 323 20.69 11.16 9.72
N PHE A 324 20.50 12.43 9.33
CA PHE A 324 21.26 13.10 8.26
C PHE A 324 22.05 14.31 8.78
#